data_d09f8d8800edfc165cb75ffcfd0028da
#
_entry.id   d09f8d8800edfc165cb75ffcfd0028da
#
_cell.length_a   1.000
_cell.length_b   1.000
_cell.length_c   1.000
_cell.angle_alpha   90.00
_cell.angle_beta   90.00
_cell.angle_gamma   90.00
#
_symmetry.space_group_name_H-M   'P 1'
#
loop_
_entity.id
_entity.type
_entity.pdbx_description
1 polymer ?
#
loop_
_entity_poly.entity_id
_entity_poly.type
_entity_poly.pdbx_seq_one_letter_code
_entity_poly.pdbx_strand_id
1 'polypeptide(L)'
;HPPTRDLAWIKAWNPTGIILSGGPSSVTDEGAPTFDPAILDVAPVLGVCYGMQWLALAAGGKIAGGGRREYGRAEISVQENAGLFAGFEPGEKSQVWMSHGDHVEQVPPGYVRTAASADNPLVAMRHETKPIHAIQFHAEVHHTVRGADIISNFLFEICHCEPGWTPGHFIDDEVAKIRAMVGDKHVICGLSGGVDSSVAAALVHQAIGDQLTCIFVDT
;
A
#
# COMPACT_ATOMS: atom_id res chain seq x y z
N HIS A 1 -7.09 5.09 2.45
CA HIS A 1 -8.51 5.14 2.81
C HIS A 1 -8.99 3.75 3.22
N PRO A 2 -9.97 3.63 4.15
CA PRO A 2 -10.51 2.32 4.53
C PRO A 2 -11.24 1.65 3.35
N PRO A 3 -11.38 0.32 3.34
CA PRO A 3 -12.02 -0.45 2.26
C PRO A 3 -13.53 -0.23 2.14
N THR A 4 -14.08 0.69 2.92
CA THR A 4 -15.50 1.08 2.90
C THR A 4 -15.85 2.16 1.86
N ARG A 5 -14.87 2.67 1.13
CA ARG A 5 -15.12 3.63 0.04
C ARG A 5 -15.63 2.90 -1.18
N ASP A 6 -16.76 3.36 -1.72
CA ASP A 6 -17.36 2.78 -2.92
C ASP A 6 -16.61 3.21 -4.20
N LEU A 7 -16.92 2.52 -5.28
CA LEU A 7 -16.32 2.77 -6.59
C LEU A 7 -16.60 4.18 -7.11
N ALA A 8 -17.78 4.73 -6.81
CA ALA A 8 -18.16 6.08 -7.25
C ALA A 8 -17.28 7.13 -6.59
N TRP A 9 -17.01 6.99 -5.30
CA TRP A 9 -16.09 7.85 -4.56
C TRP A 9 -14.68 7.77 -5.12
N ILE A 10 -14.17 6.53 -5.37
CA ILE A 10 -12.81 6.32 -5.92
C ILE A 10 -12.68 6.97 -7.30
N LYS A 11 -13.66 6.80 -8.18
CA LYS A 11 -13.69 7.43 -9.49
C LYS A 11 -13.72 8.96 -9.42
N ALA A 12 -14.52 9.52 -8.51
CA ALA A 12 -14.60 10.96 -8.31
C ALA A 12 -13.29 11.55 -7.76
N TRP A 13 -12.55 10.77 -6.95
CA TRP A 13 -11.24 11.17 -6.44
C TRP A 13 -10.15 11.12 -7.50
N ASN A 14 -10.34 10.33 -8.56
CA ASN A 14 -9.45 10.22 -9.72
C ASN A 14 -7.99 9.91 -9.35
N PRO A 15 -7.70 8.80 -8.68
CA PRO A 15 -6.34 8.47 -8.25
C PRO A 15 -5.43 8.16 -9.44
N THR A 16 -4.16 8.52 -9.36
CA THR A 16 -3.14 8.18 -10.36
C THR A 16 -2.72 6.71 -10.27
N GLY A 17 -2.87 6.10 -9.09
CA GLY A 17 -2.60 4.68 -8.83
C GLY A 17 -3.34 4.20 -7.58
N ILE A 18 -3.54 2.89 -7.48
CA ILE A 18 -4.24 2.25 -6.37
C ILE A 18 -3.36 1.16 -5.77
N ILE A 19 -3.16 1.20 -4.45
CA ILE A 19 -2.49 0.14 -3.71
C ILE A 19 -3.53 -0.58 -2.84
N LEU A 20 -3.75 -1.86 -3.09
CA LEU A 20 -4.53 -2.75 -2.24
C LEU A 20 -3.58 -3.35 -1.22
N SER A 21 -3.62 -2.86 0.01
CA SER A 21 -2.66 -3.22 1.06
C SER A 21 -2.87 -4.63 1.61
N GLY A 22 -1.92 -5.09 2.40
CA GLY A 22 -2.06 -6.25 3.25
C GLY A 22 -3.15 -6.09 4.32
N GLY A 23 -3.56 -7.20 4.92
CA GLY A 23 -4.55 -7.23 5.99
C GLY A 23 -4.43 -8.52 6.81
N PRO A 24 -5.00 -8.55 8.03
CA PRO A 24 -4.89 -9.70 8.93
C PRO A 24 -5.86 -10.85 8.61
N SER A 25 -6.89 -10.60 7.81
CA SER A 25 -7.92 -11.59 7.47
C SER A 25 -7.45 -12.52 6.36
N SER A 26 -7.99 -13.75 6.30
CA SER A 26 -7.96 -14.54 5.08
C SER A 26 -8.93 -13.95 4.06
N VAL A 27 -8.54 -13.93 2.79
CA VAL A 27 -9.40 -13.44 1.70
C VAL A 27 -10.61 -14.37 1.47
N THR A 28 -10.58 -15.57 2.04
CA THR A 28 -11.66 -16.57 1.98
C THR A 28 -12.58 -16.55 3.20
N ASP A 29 -12.27 -15.74 4.22
CA ASP A 29 -13.11 -15.64 5.42
C ASP A 29 -14.45 -14.96 5.10
N GLU A 30 -15.49 -15.37 5.79
CA GLU A 30 -16.79 -14.68 5.73
C GLU A 30 -16.66 -13.26 6.27
N GLY A 31 -17.11 -12.28 5.49
CA GLY A 31 -16.99 -10.86 5.84
C GLY A 31 -15.60 -10.26 5.64
N ALA A 32 -14.68 -10.97 4.99
CA ALA A 32 -13.37 -10.43 4.63
C ALA A 32 -13.52 -9.16 3.76
N PRO A 33 -12.63 -8.16 3.92
CA PRO A 33 -12.66 -6.95 3.10
C PRO A 33 -12.63 -7.27 1.60
N THR A 34 -13.58 -6.73 0.86
CA THR A 34 -13.65 -6.93 -0.59
C THR A 34 -13.87 -5.59 -1.29
N PHE A 35 -13.60 -5.57 -2.60
CA PHE A 35 -13.74 -4.39 -3.44
C PHE A 35 -14.60 -4.75 -4.67
N ASP A 36 -15.25 -3.74 -5.25
CA ASP A 36 -15.85 -3.89 -6.56
C ASP A 36 -14.73 -4.14 -7.60
N PRO A 37 -14.76 -5.25 -8.36
CA PRO A 37 -13.72 -5.53 -9.36
C PRO A 37 -13.53 -4.43 -10.41
N ALA A 38 -14.52 -3.57 -10.64
CA ALA A 38 -14.40 -2.42 -11.52
C ALA A 38 -13.38 -1.37 -11.04
N ILE A 39 -12.86 -1.48 -9.81
CA ILE A 39 -11.72 -0.67 -9.32
C ILE A 39 -10.47 -0.90 -10.18
N LEU A 40 -10.31 -2.08 -10.77
CA LEU A 40 -9.18 -2.47 -11.61
C LEU A 40 -9.12 -1.73 -12.96
N ASP A 41 -10.19 -1.02 -13.32
CA ASP A 41 -10.28 -0.21 -14.55
C ASP A 41 -10.18 1.30 -14.26
N VAL A 42 -9.95 1.69 -12.99
CA VAL A 42 -9.89 3.11 -12.61
C VAL A 42 -8.49 3.69 -12.81
N ALA A 43 -7.46 2.97 -12.37
CA ALA A 43 -6.07 3.40 -12.42
C ALA A 43 -5.14 2.16 -12.34
N PRO A 44 -3.81 2.29 -12.55
CA PRO A 44 -2.86 1.22 -12.25
C PRO A 44 -3.02 0.68 -10.82
N VAL A 45 -2.91 -0.64 -10.66
CA VAL A 45 -3.15 -1.31 -9.37
C VAL A 45 -1.93 -2.11 -8.93
N LEU A 46 -1.56 -1.97 -7.65
CA LEU A 46 -0.62 -2.85 -6.95
C LEU A 46 -1.34 -3.56 -5.80
N GLY A 47 -1.44 -4.89 -5.86
CA GLY A 47 -1.89 -5.72 -4.74
C GLY A 47 -0.71 -6.19 -3.90
N VAL A 48 -0.75 -5.94 -2.59
CA VAL A 48 0.27 -6.37 -1.63
C VAL A 48 -0.33 -7.37 -0.66
N CYS A 49 0.25 -8.55 -0.53
CA CYS A 49 -0.15 -9.60 0.39
C CYS A 49 -1.64 -9.97 0.23
N TYR A 50 -2.52 -9.54 1.14
CA TYR A 50 -3.96 -9.69 1.01
C TYR A 50 -4.50 -9.14 -0.32
N GLY A 51 -4.00 -7.98 -0.77
CA GLY A 51 -4.37 -7.38 -2.04
C GLY A 51 -4.02 -8.25 -3.25
N MET A 52 -2.90 -8.97 -3.24
CA MET A 52 -2.58 -9.97 -4.26
C MET A 52 -3.57 -11.14 -4.26
N GLN A 53 -3.91 -11.64 -3.08
CA GLN A 53 -4.85 -12.76 -2.93
C GLN A 53 -6.24 -12.37 -3.43
N TRP A 54 -6.70 -11.17 -3.07
CA TRP A 54 -7.97 -10.64 -3.58
C TRP A 54 -7.96 -10.49 -5.11
N LEU A 55 -6.88 -9.93 -5.69
CA LEU A 55 -6.71 -9.83 -7.15
C LEU A 55 -6.77 -11.20 -7.83
N ALA A 56 -6.12 -12.20 -7.25
CA ALA A 56 -6.13 -13.55 -7.79
C ALA A 56 -7.55 -14.13 -7.79
N LEU A 57 -8.32 -14.00 -6.71
CA LEU A 57 -9.70 -14.44 -6.66
C LEU A 57 -10.60 -13.70 -7.65
N ALA A 58 -10.46 -12.36 -7.73
CA ALA A 58 -11.23 -11.55 -8.66
C ALA A 58 -10.98 -11.91 -10.14
N ALA A 59 -9.79 -12.44 -10.44
CA ALA A 59 -9.40 -12.93 -11.76
C ALA A 59 -9.72 -14.43 -11.99
N GLY A 60 -10.42 -15.09 -11.06
CA GLY A 60 -10.76 -16.51 -11.16
C GLY A 60 -9.63 -17.47 -10.80
N GLY A 61 -8.62 -17.00 -10.09
CA GLY A 61 -7.55 -17.81 -9.52
C GLY A 61 -7.99 -18.58 -8.28
N LYS A 62 -7.06 -19.36 -7.73
CA LYS A 62 -7.29 -20.19 -6.54
C LYS A 62 -6.35 -19.76 -5.41
N ILE A 63 -6.89 -19.74 -4.20
CA ILE A 63 -6.16 -19.52 -2.97
C ILE A 63 -6.07 -20.84 -2.21
N ALA A 64 -4.87 -21.22 -1.80
CA ALA A 64 -4.64 -22.30 -0.86
C ALA A 64 -4.48 -21.71 0.54
N GLY A 65 -5.30 -22.20 1.47
CA GLY A 65 -5.24 -21.85 2.88
C GLY A 65 -4.70 -22.99 3.74
N GLY A 66 -4.13 -22.68 4.91
CA GLY A 66 -3.74 -23.66 5.92
C GLY A 66 -2.53 -24.54 5.61
N GLY A 67 -1.83 -24.27 4.51
CA GLY A 67 -0.58 -24.93 4.13
C GLY A 67 0.64 -24.37 4.85
N ARG A 68 1.76 -24.19 4.14
CA ARG A 68 2.96 -23.53 4.67
C ARG A 68 2.68 -22.05 4.90
N ARG A 69 2.70 -21.66 6.15
CA ARG A 69 2.69 -20.26 6.55
C ARG A 69 4.09 -19.69 6.39
N GLU A 70 4.21 -18.55 5.71
CA GLU A 70 5.49 -17.87 5.54
C GLU A 70 5.50 -16.59 6.37
N TYR A 71 6.37 -16.56 7.38
CA TYR A 71 6.61 -15.39 8.24
C TYR A 71 8.09 -15.10 8.35
N GLY A 72 8.47 -13.85 8.13
CA GLY A 72 9.85 -13.42 8.24
C GLY A 72 10.56 -13.30 6.90
N ARG A 73 11.88 -13.49 6.93
CA ARG A 73 12.75 -13.35 5.77
C ARG A 73 12.60 -14.53 4.82
N ALA A 74 12.42 -14.22 3.54
CA ALA A 74 12.45 -15.19 2.45
C ALA A 74 13.30 -14.65 1.31
N GLU A 75 13.78 -15.53 0.44
CA GLU A 75 14.49 -15.19 -0.78
C GLU A 75 13.59 -15.45 -1.98
N ILE A 76 13.42 -14.45 -2.83
CA ILE A 76 12.72 -14.59 -4.10
C ILE A 76 13.71 -14.59 -5.27
N SER A 77 13.33 -15.22 -6.37
CA SER A 77 14.00 -15.12 -7.66
C SER A 77 13.12 -14.36 -8.63
N VAL A 78 13.62 -13.24 -9.13
CA VAL A 78 12.94 -12.37 -10.09
C VAL A 78 13.00 -12.99 -11.48
N GLN A 79 11.97 -12.92 -12.28
CA GLN A 79 11.87 -13.58 -13.58
C GLN A 79 11.87 -12.64 -14.78
N GLU A 80 11.69 -11.32 -14.53
CA GLU A 80 11.66 -10.32 -15.59
C GLU A 80 12.36 -9.02 -15.14
N ASN A 81 12.82 -8.23 -16.11
CA ASN A 81 13.33 -6.88 -15.91
C ASN A 81 12.34 -5.87 -16.50
N ALA A 82 11.15 -5.80 -15.92
CA ALA A 82 10.08 -4.89 -16.36
C ALA A 82 9.06 -4.63 -15.26
N GLY A 83 8.26 -3.60 -15.40
CA GLY A 83 7.20 -3.26 -14.46
C GLY A 83 7.75 -3.06 -13.05
N LEU A 84 7.22 -3.78 -12.05
CA LEU A 84 7.70 -3.68 -10.67
C LEU A 84 9.18 -4.05 -10.52
N PHE A 85 9.69 -4.91 -11.38
CA PHE A 85 11.06 -5.40 -11.33
C PHE A 85 11.99 -4.74 -12.38
N ALA A 86 11.64 -3.56 -12.88
CA ALA A 86 12.55 -2.77 -13.68
C ALA A 86 13.84 -2.49 -12.90
N GLY A 87 15.02 -2.72 -13.55
CA GLY A 87 16.33 -2.61 -12.91
C GLY A 87 16.77 -3.82 -12.07
N PHE A 88 16.02 -4.93 -12.14
CA PHE A 88 16.44 -6.24 -11.63
C PHE A 88 16.90 -7.11 -12.78
N GLU A 89 17.84 -8.02 -12.52
CA GLU A 89 18.25 -9.00 -13.53
C GLU A 89 17.39 -10.26 -13.46
N PRO A 90 16.96 -10.86 -14.59
CA PRO A 90 16.29 -12.15 -14.59
C PRO A 90 17.13 -13.21 -13.90
N GLY A 91 16.57 -13.88 -12.89
CA GLY A 91 17.27 -14.82 -12.01
C GLY A 91 17.92 -14.19 -10.78
N GLU A 92 17.90 -12.85 -10.66
CA GLU A 92 18.37 -12.16 -9.47
C GLU A 92 17.61 -12.62 -8.23
N LYS A 93 18.37 -12.88 -7.16
CA LYS A 93 17.84 -13.23 -5.86
C LYS A 93 17.75 -11.99 -4.97
N SER A 94 16.62 -11.79 -4.33
CA SER A 94 16.40 -10.67 -3.42
C SER A 94 15.72 -11.12 -2.14
N GLN A 95 16.19 -10.61 -1.00
CA GLN A 95 15.56 -10.84 0.28
C GLN A 95 14.30 -9.99 0.39
N VAL A 96 13.20 -10.63 0.82
CA VAL A 96 11.90 -9.99 1.08
C VAL A 96 11.36 -10.40 2.45
N TRP A 97 10.32 -9.71 2.90
CA TRP A 97 9.59 -10.03 4.13
C TRP A 97 8.23 -10.62 3.81
N MET A 98 8.00 -11.84 4.26
CA MET A 98 6.71 -12.56 4.17
C MET A 98 5.93 -12.43 5.47
N SER A 99 4.61 -12.32 5.36
CA SER A 99 3.69 -12.32 6.50
C SER A 99 2.32 -12.80 6.08
N HIS A 100 2.20 -14.10 5.73
CA HIS A 100 0.94 -14.65 5.23
C HIS A 100 0.75 -16.12 5.61
N GLY A 101 -0.53 -16.51 5.78
CA GLY A 101 -0.95 -17.90 5.97
C GLY A 101 -1.53 -18.53 4.70
N ASP A 102 -2.12 -17.69 3.85
CA ASP A 102 -2.70 -18.08 2.57
C ASP A 102 -1.81 -17.62 1.42
N HIS A 103 -1.86 -18.34 0.29
CA HIS A 103 -1.11 -17.98 -0.90
C HIS A 103 -1.91 -18.29 -2.17
N VAL A 104 -1.54 -17.63 -3.26
CA VAL A 104 -2.10 -17.91 -4.58
C VAL A 104 -1.52 -19.23 -5.09
N GLU A 105 -2.37 -20.23 -5.29
CA GLU A 105 -1.97 -21.57 -5.72
C GLU A 105 -1.67 -21.63 -7.23
N GLN A 106 -2.46 -20.89 -8.01
CA GLN A 106 -2.39 -20.93 -9.47
C GLN A 106 -2.44 -19.52 -10.04
N VAL A 107 -1.57 -19.24 -11.01
CA VAL A 107 -1.60 -17.99 -11.78
C VAL A 107 -2.96 -17.81 -12.42
N PRO A 108 -3.68 -16.71 -12.16
CA PRO A 108 -4.99 -16.48 -12.74
C PRO A 108 -4.94 -16.28 -14.25
N PRO A 109 -6.05 -16.56 -14.98
CA PRO A 109 -6.13 -16.22 -16.40
C PRO A 109 -5.81 -14.75 -16.68
N GLY A 110 -5.02 -14.49 -17.73
CA GLY A 110 -4.58 -13.14 -18.11
C GLY A 110 -3.44 -12.57 -17.27
N TYR A 111 -2.89 -13.37 -16.36
CA TYR A 111 -1.72 -12.98 -15.57
C TYR A 111 -0.49 -13.84 -15.88
N VAL A 112 0.67 -13.28 -15.67
CA VAL A 112 1.95 -13.96 -15.73
C VAL A 112 2.69 -13.82 -14.41
N ARG A 113 3.43 -14.86 -14.06
CA ARG A 113 4.29 -14.86 -12.89
C ARG A 113 5.54 -14.03 -13.16
N THR A 114 5.93 -13.20 -12.18
CA THR A 114 7.09 -12.30 -12.30
C THR A 114 8.17 -12.58 -11.24
N ALA A 115 7.84 -13.29 -10.16
CA ALA A 115 8.81 -13.81 -9.20
C ALA A 115 8.31 -15.06 -8.49
N ALA A 116 9.25 -15.85 -7.98
CA ALA A 116 8.99 -17.07 -7.21
C ALA A 116 9.94 -17.15 -6.01
N SER A 117 9.54 -17.86 -4.94
CA SER A 117 10.43 -18.30 -3.86
C SER A 117 10.63 -19.83 -3.93
N ALA A 118 11.49 -20.36 -3.06
CA ALA A 118 11.70 -21.80 -2.96
C ALA A 118 10.44 -22.54 -2.46
N ASP A 119 9.67 -21.89 -1.59
CA ASP A 119 8.50 -22.49 -0.93
C ASP A 119 7.19 -22.13 -1.62
N ASN A 120 7.15 -21.00 -2.35
CA ASN A 120 5.98 -20.52 -3.08
C ASN A 120 6.34 -20.16 -4.52
N PRO A 121 5.83 -20.92 -5.51
CA PRO A 121 6.14 -20.66 -6.93
C PRO A 121 5.50 -19.39 -7.48
N LEU A 122 4.61 -18.71 -6.72
CA LEU A 122 3.92 -17.51 -7.16
C LEU A 122 3.93 -16.43 -6.06
N VAL A 123 5.00 -15.67 -5.99
CA VAL A 123 5.15 -14.57 -5.02
C VAL A 123 5.00 -13.18 -5.64
N ALA A 124 4.98 -13.12 -6.97
CA ALA A 124 4.62 -11.91 -7.70
C ALA A 124 4.02 -12.26 -9.06
N MET A 125 3.08 -11.46 -9.50
CA MET A 125 2.42 -11.58 -10.79
C MET A 125 2.05 -10.21 -11.35
N ARG A 126 1.87 -10.14 -12.66
CA ARG A 126 1.25 -8.99 -13.34
C ARG A 126 0.24 -9.44 -14.37
N HIS A 127 -0.70 -8.56 -14.68
CA HIS A 127 -1.60 -8.77 -15.82
C HIS A 127 -0.83 -8.61 -17.15
N GLU A 128 -1.19 -9.38 -18.15
CA GLU A 128 -0.50 -9.39 -19.44
C GLU A 128 -0.58 -8.05 -20.17
N THR A 129 -1.73 -7.37 -20.09
CA THR A 129 -2.06 -6.18 -20.89
C THR A 129 -2.48 -4.95 -20.07
N LYS A 130 -2.92 -5.13 -18.82
CA LYS A 130 -3.34 -4.02 -17.94
C LYS A 130 -2.23 -3.66 -16.96
N PRO A 131 -2.14 -2.43 -16.47
CA PRO A 131 -1.16 -2.02 -15.46
C PRO A 131 -1.57 -2.51 -14.05
N ILE A 132 -1.75 -3.83 -13.91
CA ILE A 132 -2.13 -4.49 -12.67
C ILE A 132 -0.99 -5.41 -12.25
N HIS A 133 -0.46 -5.16 -11.07
CA HIS A 133 0.66 -5.89 -10.50
C HIS A 133 0.30 -6.39 -9.10
N ALA A 134 0.94 -7.47 -8.67
CA ALA A 134 0.73 -7.99 -7.32
C ALA A 134 1.97 -8.69 -6.78
N ILE A 135 2.18 -8.54 -5.47
CA ILE A 135 3.26 -9.17 -4.71
C ILE A 135 2.70 -9.78 -3.43
N GLN A 136 3.20 -10.95 -3.04
CA GLN A 136 2.80 -11.63 -1.81
C GLN A 136 3.55 -11.11 -0.58
N PHE A 137 4.75 -10.59 -0.78
CA PHE A 137 5.61 -10.04 0.26
C PHE A 137 5.35 -8.55 0.48
N HIS A 138 5.90 -8.03 1.58
CA HIS A 138 5.79 -6.63 1.97
C HIS A 138 6.99 -5.84 1.46
N ALA A 139 6.80 -5.06 0.40
CA ALA A 139 7.84 -4.18 -0.16
C ALA A 139 8.05 -2.91 0.69
N GLU A 140 7.06 -2.51 1.48
CA GLU A 140 7.05 -1.30 2.29
C GLU A 140 7.90 -1.39 3.58
N VAL A 141 8.33 -2.60 3.97
CA VAL A 141 9.10 -2.79 5.19
C VAL A 141 10.60 -2.83 4.92
N HIS A 142 11.41 -2.31 5.85
CA HIS A 142 12.87 -2.23 5.70
C HIS A 142 13.57 -3.59 5.56
N HIS A 143 12.92 -4.70 5.92
CA HIS A 143 13.46 -6.05 5.76
C HIS A 143 13.43 -6.55 4.31
N THR A 144 12.65 -5.90 3.43
CA THR A 144 12.68 -6.14 1.99
C THR A 144 13.75 -5.24 1.37
N VAL A 145 14.89 -5.83 1.04
CA VAL A 145 16.13 -5.09 0.71
C VAL A 145 15.94 -4.13 -0.46
N ARG A 146 15.27 -4.55 -1.52
CA ARG A 146 14.97 -3.72 -2.70
C ARG A 146 13.50 -3.27 -2.76
N GLY A 147 12.83 -3.20 -1.60
CA GLY A 147 11.43 -2.81 -1.52
C GLY A 147 11.17 -1.38 -2.01
N ALA A 148 12.08 -0.46 -1.71
CA ALA A 148 12.00 0.91 -2.21
C ALA A 148 12.05 1.00 -3.74
N ASP A 149 12.87 0.18 -4.40
CA ASP A 149 12.93 0.12 -5.87
C ASP A 149 11.60 -0.36 -6.45
N ILE A 150 11.01 -1.40 -5.88
CA ILE A 150 9.71 -1.95 -6.30
C ILE A 150 8.60 -0.91 -6.18
N ILE A 151 8.53 -0.20 -5.04
CA ILE A 151 7.54 0.86 -4.83
C ILE A 151 7.80 2.04 -5.77
N SER A 152 9.05 2.43 -5.96
CA SER A 152 9.46 3.48 -6.90
C SER A 152 9.03 3.15 -8.33
N ASN A 153 9.27 1.91 -8.77
CA ASN A 153 8.85 1.44 -10.08
C ASN A 153 7.33 1.51 -10.25
N PHE A 154 6.56 1.14 -9.22
CA PHE A 154 5.11 1.28 -9.28
C PHE A 154 4.69 2.75 -9.41
N LEU A 155 5.24 3.63 -8.58
CA LEU A 155 4.85 5.03 -8.56
C LEU A 155 5.27 5.78 -9.83
N PHE A 156 6.51 5.61 -10.27
CA PHE A 156 7.08 6.46 -11.32
C PHE A 156 7.04 5.83 -12.71
N GLU A 157 7.30 4.51 -12.81
CA GLU A 157 7.30 3.83 -14.12
C GLU A 157 5.91 3.34 -14.55
N ILE A 158 5.06 2.92 -13.59
CA ILE A 158 3.75 2.35 -13.90
C ILE A 158 2.64 3.38 -13.75
N CYS A 159 2.62 4.14 -12.65
CA CYS A 159 1.61 5.18 -12.40
C CYS A 159 1.98 6.53 -13.00
N HIS A 160 3.24 6.75 -13.41
CA HIS A 160 3.75 8.04 -13.92
C HIS A 160 3.50 9.21 -12.96
N CYS A 161 3.63 8.95 -11.65
CA CYS A 161 3.50 10.00 -10.65
C CYS A 161 4.66 10.99 -10.77
N GLU A 162 4.37 12.28 -10.67
CA GLU A 162 5.42 13.29 -10.57
C GLU A 162 6.03 13.29 -9.16
N PRO A 163 7.38 13.30 -9.04
CA PRO A 163 8.05 13.37 -7.74
C PRO A 163 7.88 14.77 -7.16
N GLY A 164 6.87 14.99 -6.37
CA GLY A 164 6.55 16.30 -5.78
C GLY A 164 6.32 16.28 -4.28
N TRP A 165 6.12 15.10 -3.71
CA TRP A 165 5.88 14.98 -2.27
C TRP A 165 7.19 15.11 -1.48
N THR A 166 7.26 16.10 -0.61
CA THR A 166 8.31 16.20 0.42
C THR A 166 7.64 16.44 1.77
N PRO A 167 8.30 16.09 2.89
CA PRO A 167 7.78 16.43 4.22
C PRO A 167 7.46 17.92 4.39
N GLY A 168 8.23 18.80 3.75
CA GLY A 168 7.98 20.24 3.76
C GLY A 168 6.68 20.62 3.05
N HIS A 169 6.47 20.14 1.83
CA HIS A 169 5.22 20.36 1.09
C HIS A 169 4.00 19.78 1.82
N PHE A 170 4.15 18.59 2.45
CA PHE A 170 3.08 18.01 3.26
C PHE A 170 2.72 18.92 4.44
N ILE A 171 3.71 19.50 5.15
CA ILE A 171 3.46 20.42 6.25
C ILE A 171 2.73 21.67 5.75
N ASP A 172 3.16 22.26 4.63
CA ASP A 172 2.55 23.45 4.05
C ASP A 172 1.10 23.21 3.64
N ASP A 173 0.82 22.07 3.01
CA ASP A 173 -0.53 21.64 2.61
C ASP A 173 -1.44 21.43 3.82
N GLU A 174 -0.95 20.74 4.87
CA GLU A 174 -1.74 20.50 6.08
C GLU A 174 -1.97 21.78 6.87
N VAL A 175 -1.00 22.67 6.95
CA VAL A 175 -1.14 24.01 7.54
C VAL A 175 -2.23 24.79 6.81
N ALA A 176 -2.25 24.78 5.48
CA ALA A 176 -3.29 25.45 4.70
C ALA A 176 -4.68 24.86 4.95
N LYS A 177 -4.80 23.53 5.01
CA LYS A 177 -6.06 22.83 5.31
C LYS A 177 -6.57 23.13 6.72
N ILE A 178 -5.68 23.07 7.73
CA ILE A 178 -6.02 23.39 9.12
C ILE A 178 -6.53 24.83 9.22
N ARG A 179 -5.83 25.80 8.60
CA ARG A 179 -6.22 27.21 8.58
C ARG A 179 -7.61 27.40 7.96
N ALA A 180 -7.88 26.73 6.84
CA ALA A 180 -9.18 26.80 6.18
C ALA A 180 -10.30 26.16 7.02
N MET A 181 -10.00 25.07 7.73
CA MET A 181 -10.96 24.36 8.57
C MET A 181 -11.31 25.13 9.86
N VAL A 182 -10.31 25.73 10.48
CA VAL A 182 -10.48 26.46 11.75
C VAL A 182 -11.11 27.84 11.52
N GLY A 183 -10.72 28.56 10.48
CA GLY A 183 -11.17 29.92 10.25
C GLY A 183 -10.89 30.82 11.47
N ASP A 184 -11.93 31.52 11.96
CA ASP A 184 -11.84 32.42 13.11
C ASP A 184 -12.07 31.74 14.47
N LYS A 185 -12.18 30.42 14.52
CA LYS A 185 -12.47 29.67 15.74
C LYS A 185 -11.22 29.43 16.57
N HIS A 186 -11.41 29.20 17.88
CA HIS A 186 -10.36 28.74 18.77
C HIS A 186 -10.31 27.22 18.84
N VAL A 187 -9.10 26.68 19.00
CA VAL A 187 -8.82 25.24 19.12
C VAL A 187 -8.20 24.98 20.48
N ILE A 188 -8.62 23.89 21.11
CA ILE A 188 -8.02 23.36 22.33
C ILE A 188 -7.33 22.04 21.98
N CYS A 189 -6.05 21.90 22.35
CA CYS A 189 -5.27 20.68 22.19
C CYS A 189 -4.83 20.13 23.54
N GLY A 190 -5.25 18.90 23.87
CA GLY A 190 -4.74 18.17 25.02
C GLY A 190 -3.35 17.57 24.72
N LEU A 191 -2.34 17.90 25.51
CA LEU A 191 -0.98 17.36 25.41
C LEU A 191 -0.78 16.24 26.42
N SER A 192 -0.46 15.06 25.92
CA SER A 192 -0.14 13.90 26.77
C SER A 192 1.36 13.77 27.10
N GLY A 193 2.20 14.67 26.58
CA GLY A 193 3.67 14.57 26.67
C GLY A 193 4.29 13.61 25.65
N GLY A 194 3.48 12.90 24.83
CA GLY A 194 3.95 12.04 23.75
C GLY A 194 4.30 12.81 22.47
N VAL A 195 5.05 12.16 21.58
CA VAL A 195 5.51 12.72 20.31
C VAL A 195 4.31 13.14 19.43
N ASP A 196 3.29 12.28 19.32
CA ASP A 196 2.15 12.51 18.42
C ASP A 196 1.36 13.78 18.80
N SER A 197 1.05 13.94 20.09
CA SER A 197 0.35 15.14 20.56
C SER A 197 1.18 16.42 20.41
N SER A 198 2.50 16.31 20.56
CA SER A 198 3.43 17.43 20.39
C SER A 198 3.53 17.86 18.94
N VAL A 199 3.63 16.89 18.00
CA VAL A 199 3.65 17.14 16.56
C VAL A 199 2.32 17.74 16.10
N ALA A 200 1.19 17.20 16.56
CA ALA A 200 -0.13 17.74 16.25
C ALA A 200 -0.27 19.20 16.72
N ALA A 201 0.13 19.50 17.96
CA ALA A 201 0.08 20.86 18.51
C ALA A 201 0.98 21.82 17.74
N ALA A 202 2.21 21.40 17.38
CA ALA A 202 3.14 22.21 16.60
C ALA A 202 2.57 22.55 15.21
N LEU A 203 1.96 21.56 14.52
CA LEU A 203 1.36 21.76 13.20
C LEU A 203 0.14 22.69 13.26
N VAL A 204 -0.73 22.50 14.26
CA VAL A 204 -1.89 23.37 14.48
C VAL A 204 -1.44 24.80 14.84
N HIS A 205 -0.43 24.94 15.71
CA HIS A 205 0.12 26.25 16.06
C HIS A 205 0.71 26.98 14.85
N GLN A 206 1.43 26.26 13.99
CA GLN A 206 1.96 26.83 12.74
C GLN A 206 0.83 27.33 11.80
N ALA A 207 -0.34 26.68 11.85
CA ALA A 207 -1.49 27.05 11.05
C ALA A 207 -2.24 28.27 11.59
N ILE A 208 -2.52 28.31 12.90
CA ILE A 208 -3.48 29.25 13.51
C ILE A 208 -2.93 30.09 14.66
N GLY A 209 -1.67 29.90 15.06
CA GLY A 209 -1.01 30.74 16.08
C GLY A 209 -1.77 30.80 17.41
N ASP A 210 -2.10 32.03 17.84
CA ASP A 210 -2.75 32.33 19.11
C ASP A 210 -4.18 31.82 19.25
N GLN A 211 -4.79 31.31 18.19
CA GLN A 211 -6.08 30.63 18.25
C GLN A 211 -5.98 29.23 18.88
N LEU A 212 -4.75 28.70 19.08
CA LEU A 212 -4.51 27.44 19.75
C LEU A 212 -4.27 27.62 21.25
N THR A 213 -5.02 26.90 22.08
CA THR A 213 -4.74 26.72 23.50
C THR A 213 -4.34 25.29 23.80
N CYS A 214 -3.12 25.08 24.29
CA CYS A 214 -2.64 23.77 24.69
C CYS A 214 -2.90 23.55 26.19
N ILE A 215 -3.45 22.39 26.55
CA ILE A 215 -3.66 21.96 27.93
C ILE A 215 -2.78 20.72 28.15
N PHE A 216 -1.77 20.86 29.00
CA PHE A 216 -0.95 19.73 29.42
C PHE A 216 -1.60 19.07 30.64
N VAL A 217 -1.76 17.75 30.58
CA VAL A 217 -2.24 16.94 31.71
C VAL A 217 -1.06 16.16 32.24
N ASP A 218 -0.59 16.52 33.41
CA ASP A 218 0.42 15.79 34.17
C ASP A 218 -0.29 14.67 34.94
N THR A 219 0.07 13.39 34.64
CA THR A 219 -0.54 12.19 35.24
C THR A 219 0.46 11.42 36.08
#